data_6ffa6df481d0e18b35390b4897c83d9f
#
_entry.id   6ffa6df481d0e18b35390b4897c83d9f
#
_cell.length_a   1.000
_cell.length_b   1.000
_cell.length_c   1.000
_cell.angle_alpha   90.00
_cell.angle_beta   90.00
_cell.angle_gamma   90.00
#
_symmetry.space_group_name_H-M   'P 1'
#
loop_
_entity.id
_entity.type
_entity.pdbx_description
1 polymer ?
#
loop_
_entity_poly.entity_id
_entity_poly.type
_entity_poly.pdbx_seq_one_letter_code
_entity_poly.pdbx_strand_id
1 'polypeptide(L)'
;AKFWRADAVEVLEASPDRVPSAWPEAGPGGVGGGELAHVALGAQRRWKRDVLAEQLRRLAHVDLDDLHPQVEVEGLPGDDERGGLAYRTRVDLVADGGGRAGMHRFRSHTVLPLDAMPLASEDVADLAAHEKVFTRSWRPGTRIELVAPVGSAPVLLVDGEPWRGGSLDHRPNARRSVTERVVLGDREHTYRVAADGFWQVHREAPAALTRAVLDGVGDVDGARVLDLYSGAGLFTSPLAAAVGDAGTVLAVEGDERAVRDARRNAHGLERVELRHGPVEQVLAQDGSGADVVVLDPPRVGAGRAVVEAVAGREPSRVVYVACDPAALARDVSYLAEHGYGLTSLRAFDLFPMTHHLEAVAVLTR
;
A
#
# COMPACT_ATOMS: atom_id res chain seq x y z
N ALA A 1 6.38 -31.16 -1.86
CA ALA A 1 6.59 -29.88 -1.18
C ALA A 1 7.99 -29.88 -0.57
N LYS A 2 8.73 -28.78 -0.70
CA LYS A 2 10.10 -28.65 -0.16
C LYS A 2 10.14 -27.99 1.22
N PHE A 3 9.00 -27.78 1.87
CA PHE A 3 8.87 -27.15 3.18
C PHE A 3 7.69 -27.72 3.97
N TRP A 4 7.78 -27.64 5.28
CA TRP A 4 6.71 -28.00 6.21
C TRP A 4 6.00 -26.73 6.66
N ARG A 5 4.70 -26.86 6.92
CA ARG A 5 3.92 -25.87 7.65
C ARG A 5 3.58 -26.44 9.00
N ALA A 6 3.73 -25.63 10.04
CA ALA A 6 3.40 -26.02 11.40
C ALA A 6 2.84 -24.81 12.15
N ASP A 7 1.89 -25.07 13.04
CA ASP A 7 1.38 -24.08 13.98
C ASP A 7 1.88 -24.45 15.39
N ALA A 8 2.24 -23.46 16.20
CA ALA A 8 2.56 -23.65 17.60
C ALA A 8 1.25 -23.98 18.36
N VAL A 9 1.19 -25.15 18.98
CA VAL A 9 0.02 -25.58 19.76
C VAL A 9 0.18 -25.31 21.26
N GLU A 10 1.42 -25.16 21.74
CA GLU A 10 1.77 -24.86 23.11
C GLU A 10 3.02 -23.98 23.15
N VAL A 11 3.04 -23.02 24.08
CA VAL A 11 4.19 -22.14 24.33
C VAL A 11 4.76 -22.50 25.70
N LEU A 12 5.88 -23.23 25.70
CA LEU A 12 6.53 -23.70 26.95
C LEU A 12 7.28 -22.55 27.62
N GLU A 13 7.91 -21.68 26.84
CA GLU A 13 8.60 -20.46 27.30
C GLU A 13 8.21 -19.30 26.41
N ALA A 14 7.55 -18.31 26.99
CA ALA A 14 7.09 -17.14 26.24
C ALA A 14 8.23 -16.14 26.05
N SER A 15 8.36 -15.61 24.83
CA SER A 15 9.21 -14.45 24.57
C SER A 15 8.78 -13.25 25.44
N PRO A 16 9.72 -12.41 25.91
CA PRO A 16 9.39 -11.13 26.58
C PRO A 16 8.58 -10.18 25.68
N ASP A 17 8.65 -10.36 24.36
CA ASP A 17 7.87 -9.58 23.39
C ASP A 17 6.44 -10.09 23.20
N ARG A 18 6.07 -11.21 23.84
CA ARG A 18 4.70 -11.73 23.78
C ARG A 18 3.76 -10.92 24.67
N VAL A 19 2.67 -10.45 24.09
CA VAL A 19 1.63 -9.71 24.80
C VAL A 19 0.28 -10.41 24.64
N PRO A 20 -0.74 -10.09 25.45
CA PRO A 20 -2.12 -10.47 25.16
C PRO A 20 -2.50 -9.98 23.75
N SER A 21 -3.15 -10.87 22.98
CA SER A 21 -3.52 -10.50 21.61
C SER A 21 -4.46 -9.30 21.59
N ALA A 22 -4.09 -8.28 20.82
CA ALA A 22 -4.93 -7.11 20.57
C ALA A 22 -6.15 -7.45 19.68
N TRP A 23 -6.11 -8.61 19.01
CA TRP A 23 -7.20 -9.11 18.16
C TRP A 23 -7.27 -10.65 18.24
N PRO A 24 -7.93 -11.21 19.27
CA PRO A 24 -8.00 -12.66 19.49
C PRO A 24 -8.58 -13.45 18.31
N GLU A 25 -9.55 -12.89 17.59
CA GLU A 25 -10.19 -13.51 16.42
C GLU A 25 -9.24 -13.70 15.24
N ALA A 26 -8.12 -12.96 15.20
CA ALA A 26 -7.05 -13.13 14.21
C ALA A 26 -5.91 -14.03 14.69
N GLY A 27 -6.09 -14.70 15.83
CA GLY A 27 -5.15 -15.70 16.37
C GLY A 27 -5.07 -16.98 15.54
N PRO A 28 -4.39 -18.02 16.02
CA PRO A 28 -4.24 -19.29 15.32
C PRO A 28 -5.60 -19.87 14.88
N GLY A 29 -5.74 -20.14 13.58
CA GLY A 29 -6.99 -20.61 12.99
C GLY A 29 -8.07 -19.56 12.81
N GLY A 30 -7.81 -18.30 13.17
CA GLY A 30 -8.70 -17.15 13.02
C GLY A 30 -8.62 -16.47 11.66
N VAL A 31 -9.15 -15.24 11.59
CA VAL A 31 -9.14 -14.41 10.38
C VAL A 31 -7.71 -13.93 10.05
N GLY A 32 -7.47 -13.57 8.80
CA GLY A 32 -6.21 -12.92 8.42
C GLY A 32 -6.15 -11.44 8.83
N GLY A 33 -4.94 -10.88 8.82
CA GLY A 33 -4.73 -9.46 9.05
C GLY A 33 -4.34 -9.08 10.48
N GLY A 34 -4.12 -10.07 11.37
CA GLY A 34 -3.68 -9.86 12.74
C GLY A 34 -2.71 -10.94 13.23
N GLU A 35 -1.91 -11.49 12.33
CA GLU A 35 -1.02 -12.63 12.60
C GLU A 35 0.01 -12.32 13.69
N LEU A 36 0.37 -11.04 13.88
CA LEU A 36 1.30 -10.56 14.90
C LEU A 36 0.61 -9.83 16.06
N ALA A 37 -0.72 -9.89 16.18
CA ALA A 37 -1.45 -9.19 17.24
C ALA A 37 -1.08 -9.62 18.66
N HIS A 38 -0.38 -10.73 18.83
CA HIS A 38 0.15 -11.25 20.09
C HIS A 38 1.63 -10.85 20.34
N VAL A 39 2.20 -9.98 19.52
CA VAL A 39 3.57 -9.50 19.62
C VAL A 39 3.57 -8.00 19.91
N ALA A 40 4.41 -7.53 20.83
CA ALA A 40 4.55 -6.12 21.14
C ALA A 40 4.93 -5.31 19.87
N LEU A 41 4.32 -4.13 19.69
CA LEU A 41 4.42 -3.35 18.45
C LEU A 41 5.88 -3.04 18.05
N GLY A 42 6.72 -2.64 19.00
CA GLY A 42 8.15 -2.44 18.73
C GLY A 42 8.87 -3.72 18.29
N ALA A 43 8.46 -4.89 18.79
CA ALA A 43 9.02 -6.17 18.36
C ALA A 43 8.55 -6.59 16.96
N GLN A 44 7.30 -6.26 16.58
CA GLN A 44 6.82 -6.44 15.22
C GLN A 44 7.70 -5.69 14.22
N ARG A 45 8.06 -4.41 14.53
CA ARG A 45 8.91 -3.57 13.68
C ARG A 45 10.34 -4.12 13.59
N ARG A 46 10.93 -4.57 14.72
CA ARG A 46 12.26 -5.23 14.71
C ARG A 46 12.24 -6.49 13.83
N TRP A 47 11.24 -7.34 14.00
CA TRP A 47 11.11 -8.56 13.19
C TRP A 47 10.97 -8.25 11.69
N LYS A 48 10.19 -7.22 11.32
CA LYS A 48 10.04 -6.76 9.93
C LYS A 48 11.38 -6.27 9.36
N ARG A 49 12.16 -5.53 10.16
CA ARG A 49 13.52 -5.11 9.80
C ARG A 49 14.43 -6.32 9.53
N ASP A 50 14.40 -7.30 10.41
CA ASP A 50 15.24 -8.49 10.27
C ASP A 50 14.90 -9.30 9.02
N VAL A 51 13.61 -9.41 8.69
CA VAL A 51 13.15 -10.05 7.44
C VAL A 51 13.66 -9.27 6.22
N LEU A 52 13.55 -7.94 6.23
CA LEU A 52 14.04 -7.09 5.15
C LEU A 52 15.56 -7.24 4.98
N ALA A 53 16.32 -7.18 6.08
CA ALA A 53 17.77 -7.37 6.10
C ALA A 53 18.18 -8.74 5.56
N GLU A 54 17.47 -9.81 5.96
CA GLU A 54 17.75 -11.16 5.47
C GLU A 54 17.54 -11.26 3.95
N GLN A 55 16.43 -10.71 3.43
CA GLN A 55 16.14 -10.78 1.99
C GLN A 55 17.19 -9.99 1.18
N LEU A 56 17.53 -8.78 1.58
CA LEU A 56 18.53 -7.95 0.89
C LEU A 56 19.91 -8.63 0.90
N ARG A 57 20.35 -9.18 2.02
CA ARG A 57 21.62 -9.89 2.11
C ARG A 57 21.66 -11.14 1.24
N ARG A 58 20.57 -11.94 1.22
CA ARG A 58 20.52 -13.20 0.49
C ARG A 58 20.35 -13.04 -1.02
N LEU A 59 19.57 -12.07 -1.47
CA LEU A 59 19.18 -11.94 -2.87
C LEU A 59 19.90 -10.79 -3.59
N ALA A 60 20.21 -9.70 -2.89
CA ALA A 60 20.87 -8.53 -3.45
C ALA A 60 22.34 -8.40 -3.00
N HIS A 61 22.80 -9.22 -2.05
CA HIS A 61 24.14 -9.12 -1.45
C HIS A 61 24.41 -7.75 -0.81
N VAL A 62 23.35 -7.10 -0.32
CA VAL A 62 23.40 -5.82 0.39
C VAL A 62 23.24 -6.07 1.89
N ASP A 63 24.16 -5.55 2.69
CA ASP A 63 24.00 -5.50 4.13
C ASP A 63 23.30 -4.19 4.52
N LEU A 64 22.21 -4.32 5.27
CA LEU A 64 21.41 -3.17 5.69
C LEU A 64 22.17 -2.26 6.66
N ASP A 65 23.13 -2.83 7.40
CA ASP A 65 23.94 -2.11 8.38
C ASP A 65 25.03 -1.23 7.72
N ASP A 66 25.31 -1.44 6.43
CA ASP A 66 26.19 -0.58 5.62
C ASP A 66 25.48 0.69 5.12
N LEU A 67 24.14 0.74 5.19
CA LEU A 67 23.38 1.92 4.77
C LEU A 67 23.34 3.00 5.85
N HIS A 68 23.47 4.25 5.44
CA HIS A 68 23.40 5.40 6.31
C HIS A 68 22.35 6.40 5.82
N PRO A 69 21.44 6.89 6.71
CA PRO A 69 21.27 6.51 8.13
C PRO A 69 20.88 5.05 8.31
N GLN A 70 21.08 4.51 9.51
CA GLN A 70 20.69 3.14 9.84
C GLN A 70 19.21 2.92 9.60
N VAL A 71 18.86 1.82 8.95
CA VAL A 71 17.49 1.52 8.55
C VAL A 71 16.72 0.92 9.73
N GLU A 72 15.66 1.61 10.12
CA GLU A 72 14.66 1.13 11.07
C GLU A 72 13.30 1.03 10.38
N VAL A 73 12.37 0.23 10.94
CA VAL A 73 10.99 0.21 10.47
C VAL A 73 10.20 1.26 11.23
N GLU A 74 9.83 2.31 10.51
CA GLU A 74 9.14 3.48 11.06
C GLU A 74 7.67 3.15 11.30
N GLY A 75 7.17 3.46 12.51
CA GLY A 75 5.72 3.55 12.77
C GLY A 75 5.16 4.85 12.23
N LEU A 76 3.88 4.86 11.90
CA LEU A 76 3.23 6.07 11.43
C LEU A 76 2.62 6.88 12.59
N PRO A 77 2.34 8.19 12.38
CA PRO A 77 1.78 9.04 13.42
C PRO A 77 0.51 8.46 14.06
N GLY A 78 0.49 8.41 15.39
CA GLY A 78 -0.61 7.91 16.19
C GLY A 78 -0.71 6.38 16.32
N ASP A 79 0.18 5.59 15.68
CA ASP A 79 0.12 4.13 15.79
C ASP A 79 0.52 3.64 17.17
N ASP A 80 1.54 4.23 17.78
CA ASP A 80 1.99 3.82 19.11
C ASP A 80 0.93 4.16 20.17
N GLU A 81 0.27 5.31 20.06
CA GLU A 81 -0.81 5.73 20.96
C GLU A 81 -2.04 4.82 20.83
N ARG A 82 -2.33 4.32 19.63
CA ARG A 82 -3.42 3.38 19.36
C ARG A 82 -3.00 1.91 19.50
N GLY A 83 -1.76 1.64 19.88
CA GLY A 83 -1.23 0.29 19.98
C GLY A 83 -1.26 -0.48 18.66
N GLY A 84 -1.13 0.20 17.50
CA GLY A 84 -1.18 -0.40 16.16
C GLY A 84 -2.59 -0.75 15.67
N LEU A 85 -3.65 -0.22 16.29
CA LEU A 85 -5.05 -0.42 15.91
C LEU A 85 -5.63 0.81 15.21
N ALA A 86 -6.87 0.72 14.72
CA ALA A 86 -7.68 1.82 14.20
C ALA A 86 -7.01 2.66 13.08
N TYR A 87 -6.20 2.04 12.24
CA TYR A 87 -5.49 2.73 11.16
C TYR A 87 -6.14 2.58 9.77
N ARG A 88 -6.97 1.52 9.57
CA ARG A 88 -7.52 1.20 8.25
C ARG A 88 -8.69 2.09 7.88
N THR A 89 -8.55 2.77 6.75
CA THR A 89 -9.61 3.58 6.12
C THR A 89 -10.45 2.77 5.15
N ARG A 90 -10.04 1.52 4.84
CA ARG A 90 -10.74 0.59 3.95
C ARG A 90 -10.76 -0.79 4.57
N VAL A 91 -11.95 -1.40 4.61
CA VAL A 91 -12.19 -2.73 5.15
C VAL A 91 -13.11 -3.50 4.24
N ASP A 92 -12.66 -4.70 3.82
CA ASP A 92 -13.43 -5.64 3.03
C ASP A 92 -13.92 -6.78 3.92
N LEU A 93 -15.22 -7.03 3.90
CA LEU A 93 -15.88 -8.12 4.61
C LEU A 93 -16.68 -8.97 3.62
N VAL A 94 -16.95 -10.21 4.01
CA VAL A 94 -17.80 -11.14 3.27
C VAL A 94 -18.81 -11.75 4.23
N ALA A 95 -20.06 -11.92 3.80
CA ALA A 95 -21.06 -12.63 4.60
C ALA A 95 -20.81 -14.14 4.58
N ASP A 96 -20.77 -14.76 5.75
CA ASP A 96 -20.65 -16.22 5.91
C ASP A 96 -21.91 -16.98 5.47
N GLY A 97 -21.90 -18.31 5.60
CA GLY A 97 -23.06 -19.15 5.27
C GLY A 97 -24.30 -18.90 6.14
N GLY A 98 -24.14 -18.29 7.31
CA GLY A 98 -25.20 -17.86 8.22
C GLY A 98 -25.67 -16.42 7.99
N GLY A 99 -25.06 -15.70 7.04
CA GLY A 99 -25.41 -14.32 6.74
C GLY A 99 -24.76 -13.29 7.69
N ARG A 100 -23.73 -13.64 8.46
CA ARG A 100 -22.99 -12.72 9.31
C ARG A 100 -21.78 -12.17 8.56
N ALA A 101 -21.54 -10.86 8.67
CA ALA A 101 -20.35 -10.23 8.12
C ALA A 101 -19.08 -10.75 8.82
N GLY A 102 -18.03 -11.01 8.06
CA GLY A 102 -16.78 -11.55 8.56
C GLY A 102 -15.65 -11.44 7.57
N MET A 103 -14.55 -12.13 7.85
CA MET A 103 -13.37 -12.17 7.00
C MET A 103 -12.98 -13.62 6.70
N HIS A 104 -12.23 -13.81 5.64
CA HIS A 104 -11.66 -15.11 5.34
C HIS A 104 -10.70 -15.54 6.45
N ARG A 105 -10.84 -16.79 6.87
CA ARG A 105 -9.85 -17.46 7.71
C ARG A 105 -8.49 -17.37 6.99
N PHE A 106 -7.43 -17.12 7.74
CA PHE A 106 -6.09 -17.01 7.21
C PHE A 106 -5.74 -18.18 6.26
N ARG A 107 -5.37 -17.87 5.03
CA ARG A 107 -5.05 -18.84 3.95
C ARG A 107 -6.17 -19.84 3.64
N SER A 108 -7.42 -19.45 3.78
CA SER A 108 -8.60 -20.28 3.52
C SER A 108 -9.69 -19.46 2.83
N HIS A 109 -10.64 -20.15 2.20
CA HIS A 109 -11.86 -19.55 1.65
C HIS A 109 -13.03 -19.57 2.65
N THR A 110 -12.85 -20.16 3.83
CA THR A 110 -13.87 -20.17 4.88
C THR A 110 -13.98 -18.77 5.48
N VAL A 111 -15.19 -18.24 5.52
CA VAL A 111 -15.48 -16.96 6.19
C VAL A 111 -15.78 -17.23 7.65
N LEU A 112 -15.12 -16.50 8.54
CA LEU A 112 -15.37 -16.48 9.98
C LEU A 112 -16.08 -15.17 10.31
N PRO A 113 -17.25 -15.22 10.98
CA PRO A 113 -17.99 -14.03 11.36
C PRO A 113 -17.21 -13.21 12.40
N LEU A 114 -17.38 -11.90 12.33
CA LEU A 114 -16.80 -10.94 13.26
C LEU A 114 -17.90 -10.12 13.93
N ASP A 115 -17.62 -9.63 15.12
CA ASP A 115 -18.47 -8.68 15.84
C ASP A 115 -17.93 -7.24 15.70
N ALA A 116 -16.63 -7.10 15.40
CA ALA A 116 -15.94 -5.83 15.16
C ALA A 116 -14.68 -6.05 14.33
N MET A 117 -14.10 -4.95 13.85
CA MET A 117 -12.82 -4.91 13.15
C MET A 117 -11.86 -3.94 13.85
N PRO A 118 -11.00 -4.41 14.77
CA PRO A 118 -10.16 -3.52 15.60
C PRO A 118 -9.18 -2.65 14.81
N LEU A 119 -8.81 -3.06 13.60
CA LEU A 119 -7.91 -2.29 12.74
C LEU A 119 -8.64 -1.17 11.99
N ALA A 120 -9.99 -1.18 11.94
CA ALA A 120 -10.79 -0.17 11.29
C ALA A 120 -10.64 1.20 11.98
N SER A 121 -10.48 2.26 11.20
CA SER A 121 -10.52 3.63 11.72
C SER A 121 -11.87 3.91 12.40
N GLU A 122 -11.91 4.91 13.26
CA GLU A 122 -13.14 5.32 13.94
C GLU A 122 -14.28 5.58 12.94
N ASP A 123 -13.99 6.30 11.85
CA ASP A 123 -14.99 6.58 10.82
C ASP A 123 -15.53 5.32 10.12
N VAL A 124 -14.67 4.30 9.92
CA VAL A 124 -15.09 2.99 9.39
C VAL A 124 -15.95 2.25 10.42
N ALA A 125 -15.53 2.27 11.69
CA ALA A 125 -16.28 1.63 12.77
C ALA A 125 -17.65 2.29 12.98
N ASP A 126 -17.72 3.61 12.94
CA ASP A 126 -18.96 4.38 13.03
C ASP A 126 -19.89 4.09 11.84
N LEU A 127 -19.37 4.03 10.62
CA LEU A 127 -20.14 3.62 9.45
C LEU A 127 -20.68 2.20 9.60
N ALA A 128 -19.84 1.24 10.08
CA ALA A 128 -20.24 -0.12 10.31
C ALA A 128 -21.36 -0.24 11.36
N ALA A 129 -21.26 0.53 12.43
CA ALA A 129 -22.28 0.59 13.49
C ALA A 129 -23.59 1.23 12.97
N HIS A 130 -23.50 2.36 12.27
CA HIS A 130 -24.66 3.07 11.71
C HIS A 130 -25.46 2.18 10.73
N GLU A 131 -24.75 1.48 9.83
CA GLU A 131 -25.37 0.59 8.85
C GLU A 131 -25.61 -0.82 9.39
N LYS A 132 -25.28 -1.09 10.68
CA LYS A 132 -25.47 -2.36 11.37
C LYS A 132 -24.76 -3.53 10.67
N VAL A 133 -23.55 -3.29 10.16
CA VAL A 133 -22.84 -4.24 9.30
C VAL A 133 -22.63 -5.58 9.98
N PHE A 134 -22.24 -5.61 11.26
CA PHE A 134 -21.96 -6.84 12.02
C PHE A 134 -23.20 -7.47 12.66
N THR A 135 -24.33 -6.76 12.72
CA THR A 135 -25.54 -7.23 13.44
C THR A 135 -26.71 -7.55 12.52
N ARG A 136 -26.68 -7.10 11.25
CA ARG A 136 -27.71 -7.43 10.29
C ARG A 136 -27.45 -8.78 9.63
N SER A 137 -28.50 -9.40 9.10
CA SER A 137 -28.38 -10.58 8.25
C SER A 137 -28.17 -10.16 6.80
N TRP A 138 -27.10 -10.67 6.19
CA TRP A 138 -26.73 -10.51 4.80
C TRP A 138 -27.05 -11.78 4.01
N ARG A 139 -27.19 -11.66 2.70
CA ARG A 139 -27.20 -12.86 1.85
C ARG A 139 -25.80 -13.51 1.90
N PRO A 140 -25.68 -14.83 2.11
CA PRO A 140 -24.40 -15.52 2.09
C PRO A 140 -23.55 -15.16 0.85
N GLY A 141 -22.26 -14.88 1.07
CA GLY A 141 -21.33 -14.50 0.01
C GLY A 141 -21.37 -13.02 -0.41
N THR A 142 -22.29 -12.20 0.14
CA THR A 142 -22.31 -10.76 -0.11
C THR A 142 -20.97 -10.13 0.29
N ARG A 143 -20.38 -9.36 -0.62
CA ARG A 143 -19.19 -8.53 -0.35
C ARG A 143 -19.63 -7.19 0.23
N ILE A 144 -18.97 -6.76 1.29
CA ILE A 144 -19.28 -5.55 2.06
C ILE A 144 -18.00 -4.74 2.18
N GLU A 145 -17.95 -3.56 1.58
CA GLU A 145 -16.76 -2.71 1.53
C GLU A 145 -17.04 -1.40 2.25
N LEU A 146 -16.31 -1.16 3.33
CA LEU A 146 -16.38 0.07 4.09
C LEU A 146 -15.19 0.96 3.72
N VAL A 147 -15.46 2.18 3.31
CA VAL A 147 -14.46 3.16 2.88
C VAL A 147 -14.68 4.48 3.61
N ALA A 148 -13.72 4.89 4.41
CA ALA A 148 -13.70 6.16 5.13
C ALA A 148 -12.50 7.00 4.67
N PRO A 149 -12.64 7.77 3.58
CA PRO A 149 -11.56 8.58 3.03
C PRO A 149 -11.24 9.78 3.91
N VAL A 150 -10.03 10.29 3.82
CA VAL A 150 -9.60 11.46 4.61
C VAL A 150 -10.27 12.76 4.13
N GLY A 151 -10.73 12.83 2.88
CA GLY A 151 -11.22 14.07 2.25
C GLY A 151 -12.73 14.17 2.03
N SER A 152 -13.51 13.12 2.33
CA SER A 152 -14.96 13.12 2.16
C SER A 152 -15.66 12.16 3.12
N ALA A 153 -16.98 12.24 3.22
CA ALA A 153 -17.74 11.36 4.11
C ALA A 153 -17.62 9.88 3.70
N PRO A 154 -17.68 8.94 4.68
CA PRO A 154 -17.57 7.50 4.42
C PRO A 154 -18.63 6.95 3.45
N VAL A 155 -18.30 5.84 2.80
CA VAL A 155 -19.15 5.12 1.84
C VAL A 155 -19.16 3.63 2.18
N LEU A 156 -20.33 3.01 2.13
CA LEU A 156 -20.52 1.57 2.17
C LEU A 156 -20.91 1.09 0.78
N LEU A 157 -20.23 0.06 0.30
CA LEU A 157 -20.60 -0.66 -0.91
C LEU A 157 -21.03 -2.09 -0.54
N VAL A 158 -22.03 -2.58 -1.22
CA VAL A 158 -22.52 -3.96 -1.11
C VAL A 158 -22.54 -4.58 -2.51
N ASP A 159 -21.73 -5.61 -2.72
CA ASP A 159 -21.47 -6.22 -4.03
C ASP A 159 -21.05 -5.15 -5.09
N GLY A 160 -20.24 -4.16 -4.65
CA GLY A 160 -19.76 -3.05 -5.49
C GLY A 160 -20.75 -1.91 -5.72
N GLU A 161 -21.98 -2.01 -5.20
CA GLU A 161 -23.02 -0.99 -5.34
C GLU A 161 -23.16 -0.14 -4.06
N PRO A 162 -23.36 1.20 -4.18
CA PRO A 162 -23.54 2.07 -3.02
C PRO A 162 -24.73 1.62 -2.16
N TRP A 163 -24.49 1.67 -0.85
CA TRP A 163 -25.47 1.28 0.17
C TRP A 163 -25.70 2.43 1.16
N ARG A 164 -26.95 2.64 1.56
CA ARG A 164 -27.28 3.66 2.55
C ARG A 164 -28.60 3.39 3.23
N GLY A 165 -28.63 3.53 4.56
CA GLY A 165 -29.86 3.45 5.34
C GLY A 165 -30.56 2.08 5.24
N GLY A 166 -29.79 1.01 5.08
CA GLY A 166 -30.31 -0.34 5.09
C GLY A 166 -30.67 -0.94 3.72
N SER A 167 -30.39 -0.24 2.60
CA SER A 167 -30.68 -0.71 1.23
C SER A 167 -29.69 -0.16 0.21
N LEU A 168 -29.72 -0.72 -0.99
CA LEU A 168 -28.94 -0.18 -2.13
C LEU A 168 -29.38 1.27 -2.43
N ASP A 169 -28.41 2.14 -2.66
CA ASP A 169 -28.64 3.53 -3.01
C ASP A 169 -28.74 3.70 -4.53
N HIS A 170 -29.96 3.70 -5.04
CA HIS A 170 -30.23 3.84 -6.47
C HIS A 170 -30.35 5.30 -6.94
N ARG A 171 -30.05 6.28 -6.10
CA ARG A 171 -30.13 7.68 -6.49
C ARG A 171 -29.09 8.00 -7.56
N PRO A 172 -29.39 8.92 -8.52
CA PRO A 172 -28.44 9.30 -9.57
C PRO A 172 -27.11 9.84 -9.04
N ASN A 173 -27.12 10.40 -7.81
CA ASN A 173 -25.93 10.93 -7.13
C ASN A 173 -25.36 9.98 -6.06
N ALA A 174 -25.72 8.71 -6.10
CA ALA A 174 -25.13 7.68 -5.23
C ALA A 174 -23.60 7.65 -5.42
N ARG A 175 -22.88 7.67 -4.30
CA ARG A 175 -21.44 7.87 -4.33
C ARG A 175 -20.70 6.57 -4.69
N ARG A 176 -20.11 6.54 -5.87
CA ARG A 176 -19.24 5.47 -6.38
C ARG A 176 -17.76 5.87 -6.37
N SER A 177 -17.46 7.08 -5.94
CA SER A 177 -16.11 7.61 -5.77
C SER A 177 -16.01 8.41 -4.49
N VAL A 178 -14.81 8.45 -3.93
CA VAL A 178 -14.45 9.18 -2.72
C VAL A 178 -13.38 10.22 -3.02
N THR A 179 -13.24 11.19 -2.14
CA THR A 179 -12.17 12.18 -2.19
C THR A 179 -11.18 11.85 -1.10
N GLU A 180 -9.94 11.60 -1.48
CA GLU A 180 -8.81 11.46 -0.57
C GLU A 180 -8.00 12.75 -0.56
N ARG A 181 -7.44 13.10 0.59
CA ARG A 181 -6.66 14.32 0.81
C ARG A 181 -5.31 13.96 1.42
N VAL A 182 -4.25 14.46 0.83
CA VAL A 182 -2.87 14.23 1.27
C VAL A 182 -2.21 15.59 1.52
N VAL A 183 -1.73 15.80 2.75
CA VAL A 183 -1.06 17.04 3.15
C VAL A 183 0.45 16.82 3.22
N LEU A 184 1.21 17.60 2.48
CA LEU A 184 2.67 17.56 2.39
C LEU A 184 3.22 18.96 2.72
N GLY A 185 3.61 19.15 3.98
CA GLY A 185 3.97 20.49 4.47
C GLY A 185 2.79 21.45 4.41
N ASP A 186 2.93 22.51 3.63
CA ASP A 186 1.91 23.55 3.39
C ASP A 186 1.03 23.28 2.15
N ARG A 187 1.32 22.22 1.40
CA ARG A 187 0.58 21.85 0.20
C ARG A 187 -0.42 20.74 0.47
N GLU A 188 -1.61 20.90 -0.10
CA GLU A 188 -2.67 19.87 -0.08
C GLU A 188 -2.90 19.33 -1.48
N HIS A 189 -2.88 18.00 -1.60
CA HIS A 189 -3.22 17.28 -2.82
C HIS A 189 -4.54 16.55 -2.60
N THR A 190 -5.45 16.70 -3.55
CA THR A 190 -6.77 16.07 -3.52
C THR A 190 -6.90 15.06 -4.65
N TYR A 191 -7.36 13.86 -4.32
CA TYR A 191 -7.54 12.77 -5.28
C TYR A 191 -8.98 12.30 -5.27
N ARG A 192 -9.55 12.12 -6.43
CA ARG A 192 -10.83 11.43 -6.60
C ARG A 192 -10.54 9.99 -7.01
N VAL A 193 -11.00 9.03 -6.19
CA VAL A 193 -10.72 7.61 -6.37
C VAL A 193 -12.04 6.85 -6.38
N ALA A 194 -12.18 5.83 -7.23
CA ALA A 194 -13.31 4.91 -7.16
C ALA A 194 -13.41 4.32 -5.76
N ALA A 195 -14.61 4.21 -5.20
CA ALA A 195 -14.77 3.73 -3.83
C ALA A 195 -14.29 2.28 -3.67
N ASP A 196 -14.48 1.44 -4.69
CA ASP A 196 -13.98 0.06 -4.81
C ASP A 196 -12.58 -0.02 -5.46
N GLY A 197 -11.94 1.13 -5.74
CA GLY A 197 -10.61 1.21 -6.31
C GLY A 197 -9.50 1.09 -5.25
N PHE A 198 -8.28 0.80 -5.70
CA PHE A 198 -7.13 0.76 -4.81
C PHE A 198 -6.77 2.15 -4.28
N TRP A 199 -6.53 2.23 -2.99
CA TRP A 199 -5.88 3.34 -2.28
C TRP A 199 -5.18 2.79 -1.04
N GLN A 200 -4.16 3.50 -0.55
CA GLN A 200 -3.46 3.11 0.67
C GLN A 200 -4.43 3.00 1.84
N VAL A 201 -4.43 1.84 2.51
CA VAL A 201 -5.43 1.56 3.55
C VAL A 201 -5.12 2.21 4.90
N HIS A 202 -3.83 2.48 5.19
CA HIS A 202 -3.43 3.20 6.38
C HIS A 202 -3.61 4.70 6.15
N ARG A 203 -4.32 5.39 7.07
CA ARG A 203 -4.67 6.82 6.92
C ARG A 203 -3.47 7.73 6.66
N GLU A 204 -2.32 7.42 7.25
CA GLU A 204 -1.10 8.23 7.14
C GLU A 204 -0.16 7.76 6.00
N ALA A 205 -0.41 6.59 5.42
CA ALA A 205 0.46 6.02 4.39
C ALA A 205 0.61 6.90 3.15
N PRO A 206 -0.46 7.50 2.59
CA PRO A 206 -0.31 8.35 1.41
C PRO A 206 0.69 9.49 1.62
N ALA A 207 0.63 10.16 2.77
CA ALA A 207 1.53 11.26 3.08
C ALA A 207 2.95 10.78 3.39
N ALA A 208 3.10 9.66 4.13
CA ALA A 208 4.41 9.11 4.49
C ALA A 208 5.17 8.61 3.26
N LEU A 209 4.51 7.83 2.41
CA LEU A 209 5.10 7.33 1.17
C LEU A 209 5.45 8.45 0.19
N THR A 210 4.54 9.41 0.01
CA THR A 210 4.81 10.53 -0.91
C THR A 210 5.99 11.36 -0.44
N ARG A 211 6.11 11.64 0.88
CA ARG A 211 7.30 12.32 1.42
C ARG A 211 8.57 11.52 1.16
N ALA A 212 8.56 10.20 1.44
CA ALA A 212 9.72 9.35 1.21
C ALA A 212 10.12 9.28 -0.27
N VAL A 213 9.14 9.25 -1.18
CA VAL A 213 9.39 9.32 -2.63
C VAL A 213 9.98 10.66 -3.03
N LEU A 214 9.42 11.79 -2.58
CA LEU A 214 9.94 13.12 -2.87
C LEU A 214 11.36 13.33 -2.31
N ASP A 215 11.62 12.88 -1.08
CA ASP A 215 12.97 12.87 -0.50
C ASP A 215 13.92 12.01 -1.35
N GLY A 216 13.44 10.85 -1.81
CA GLY A 216 14.19 9.92 -2.64
C GLY A 216 14.52 10.46 -4.02
N VAL A 217 13.61 11.14 -4.70
CA VAL A 217 13.88 11.73 -6.03
C VAL A 217 14.82 12.93 -5.93
N GLY A 218 14.81 13.66 -4.80
CA GLY A 218 15.65 14.83 -4.57
C GLY A 218 15.23 16.03 -5.42
N ASP A 219 16.21 16.86 -5.80
CA ASP A 219 15.95 18.00 -6.69
C ASP A 219 15.75 17.51 -8.12
N VAL A 220 14.56 17.75 -8.65
CA VAL A 220 14.12 17.32 -9.99
C VAL A 220 13.57 18.50 -10.81
N ASP A 221 13.90 19.76 -10.45
CA ASP A 221 13.48 20.91 -11.24
C ASP A 221 14.01 20.81 -12.70
N GLY A 222 13.12 20.95 -13.66
CA GLY A 222 13.40 20.78 -15.08
C GLY A 222 13.59 19.32 -15.55
N ALA A 223 13.53 18.34 -14.65
CA ALA A 223 13.80 16.94 -14.97
C ALA A 223 12.62 16.24 -15.67
N ARG A 224 12.96 15.18 -16.41
CA ARG A 224 11.98 14.19 -16.88
C ARG A 224 11.88 13.02 -15.90
N VAL A 225 10.75 12.91 -15.21
CA VAL A 225 10.47 11.87 -14.23
C VAL A 225 9.48 10.86 -14.81
N LEU A 226 9.73 9.57 -14.60
CA LEU A 226 8.76 8.52 -14.87
C LEU A 226 8.10 8.08 -13.56
N ASP A 227 6.76 7.97 -13.54
CA ASP A 227 5.95 7.42 -12.44
C ASP A 227 5.29 6.14 -12.94
N LEU A 228 5.92 5.00 -12.61
CA LEU A 228 5.52 3.68 -13.12
C LEU A 228 4.67 2.95 -12.09
N TYR A 229 3.59 2.33 -12.56
CA TYR A 229 2.52 1.76 -11.72
C TYR A 229 1.80 2.86 -10.91
N SER A 230 1.49 3.97 -11.59
CA SER A 230 1.07 5.22 -10.94
C SER A 230 -0.28 5.15 -10.21
N GLY A 231 -1.06 4.08 -10.39
CA GLY A 231 -2.36 3.92 -9.76
C GLY A 231 -3.30 5.08 -10.09
N ALA A 232 -3.94 5.65 -9.08
CA ALA A 232 -4.77 6.85 -9.20
C ALA A 232 -3.95 8.17 -9.25
N GLY A 233 -2.62 8.09 -9.30
CA GLY A 233 -1.71 9.24 -9.40
C GLY A 233 -1.23 9.79 -8.07
N LEU A 234 -1.09 8.95 -7.02
CA LEU A 234 -0.63 9.38 -5.70
C LEU A 234 0.68 10.16 -5.76
N PHE A 235 1.67 9.64 -6.49
CA PHE A 235 2.97 10.28 -6.65
C PHE A 235 2.99 11.25 -7.84
N THR A 236 2.18 11.01 -8.87
CA THR A 236 2.14 11.81 -10.11
C THR A 236 1.95 13.30 -9.85
N SER A 237 0.95 13.67 -9.03
CA SER A 237 0.64 15.09 -8.76
C SER A 237 1.75 15.80 -7.96
N PRO A 238 2.31 15.24 -6.87
CA PRO A 238 3.47 15.81 -6.19
C PRO A 238 4.73 15.90 -7.05
N LEU A 239 5.00 14.87 -7.87
CA LEU A 239 6.13 14.88 -8.82
C LEU A 239 5.96 15.97 -9.88
N ALA A 240 4.75 16.15 -10.42
CA ALA A 240 4.46 17.24 -11.37
C ALA A 240 4.71 18.62 -10.75
N ALA A 241 4.47 18.79 -9.45
CA ALA A 241 4.80 20.03 -8.75
C ALA A 241 6.32 20.19 -8.50
N ALA A 242 7.04 19.07 -8.32
CA ALA A 242 8.47 19.08 -8.03
C ALA A 242 9.33 19.33 -9.29
N VAL A 243 8.91 18.85 -10.46
CA VAL A 243 9.67 19.04 -11.71
C VAL A 243 9.59 20.49 -12.26
N GLY A 244 8.79 21.34 -11.63
CA GLY A 244 8.70 22.75 -12.01
C GLY A 244 8.17 22.99 -13.42
N ASP A 245 8.44 24.19 -13.94
CA ASP A 245 7.88 24.62 -15.22
C ASP A 245 8.58 24.04 -16.46
N ALA A 246 9.80 23.62 -16.34
CA ALA A 246 10.59 23.09 -17.44
C ALA A 246 10.60 21.54 -17.50
N GLY A 247 10.20 20.86 -16.41
CA GLY A 247 10.22 19.41 -16.32
C GLY A 247 8.92 18.74 -16.81
N THR A 248 8.94 17.42 -16.86
CA THR A 248 7.80 16.58 -17.30
C THR A 248 7.67 15.32 -16.48
N VAL A 249 6.45 14.81 -16.34
CA VAL A 249 6.16 13.51 -15.71
C VAL A 249 5.44 12.61 -16.71
N LEU A 250 6.00 11.43 -16.98
CA LEU A 250 5.29 10.36 -17.67
C LEU A 250 4.77 9.36 -16.64
N ALA A 251 3.46 9.32 -16.47
CA ALA A 251 2.78 8.35 -15.60
C ALA A 251 2.27 7.15 -16.39
N VAL A 252 2.57 5.93 -15.93
CA VAL A 252 2.19 4.68 -16.61
C VAL A 252 1.40 3.79 -15.65
N GLU A 253 0.22 3.34 -16.10
CA GLU A 253 -0.65 2.48 -15.31
C GLU A 253 -1.32 1.42 -16.20
N GLY A 254 -1.38 0.18 -15.70
CA GLY A 254 -1.96 -0.97 -16.41
C GLY A 254 -3.45 -1.19 -16.14
N ASP A 255 -3.97 -0.74 -15.01
CA ASP A 255 -5.38 -0.89 -14.67
C ASP A 255 -6.22 0.25 -15.25
N GLU A 256 -7.20 -0.11 -16.09
CA GLU A 256 -8.06 0.87 -16.77
C GLU A 256 -8.88 1.75 -15.82
N ARG A 257 -9.27 1.22 -14.64
CA ARG A 257 -10.04 2.00 -13.66
C ARG A 257 -9.14 3.01 -12.96
N ALA A 258 -7.94 2.60 -12.56
CA ALA A 258 -6.94 3.48 -11.97
C ALA A 258 -6.54 4.58 -12.96
N VAL A 259 -6.32 4.27 -14.24
CA VAL A 259 -6.06 5.26 -15.30
C VAL A 259 -7.19 6.29 -15.43
N ARG A 260 -8.46 5.89 -15.31
CA ARG A 260 -9.58 6.85 -15.33
C ARG A 260 -9.53 7.82 -14.16
N ASP A 261 -9.19 7.33 -12.98
CA ASP A 261 -9.02 8.18 -11.79
C ASP A 261 -7.79 9.06 -11.93
N ALA A 262 -6.65 8.52 -12.37
CA ALA A 262 -5.42 9.29 -12.63
C ALA A 262 -5.64 10.42 -13.63
N ARG A 263 -6.39 10.18 -14.72
CA ARG A 263 -6.74 11.24 -15.70
C ARG A 263 -7.54 12.39 -15.08
N ARG A 264 -8.45 12.07 -14.16
CA ARG A 264 -9.21 13.12 -13.43
C ARG A 264 -8.31 13.89 -12.47
N ASN A 265 -7.45 13.17 -11.77
CA ASN A 265 -6.54 13.73 -10.77
C ASN A 265 -5.41 14.55 -11.40
N ALA A 266 -4.98 14.19 -12.61
CA ALA A 266 -3.99 14.94 -13.39
C ALA A 266 -4.62 16.05 -14.26
N HIS A 267 -5.94 16.27 -14.20
CA HIS A 267 -6.58 17.30 -15.02
C HIS A 267 -6.03 18.70 -14.68
N GLY A 268 -5.56 19.41 -15.70
CA GLY A 268 -4.91 20.71 -15.53
C GLY A 268 -3.41 20.65 -15.20
N LEU A 269 -2.84 19.47 -15.06
CA LEU A 269 -1.39 19.30 -14.94
C LEU A 269 -0.78 19.11 -16.34
N GLU A 270 -0.50 20.24 -17.03
CA GLU A 270 -0.05 20.25 -18.44
C GLU A 270 1.27 19.49 -18.68
N ARG A 271 2.04 19.23 -17.61
CA ARG A 271 3.35 18.55 -17.67
C ARG A 271 3.26 17.04 -17.44
N VAL A 272 2.05 16.53 -17.21
CA VAL A 272 1.79 15.11 -16.99
C VAL A 272 1.29 14.48 -18.27
N GLU A 273 2.05 13.54 -18.80
CA GLU A 273 1.58 12.60 -19.80
C GLU A 273 1.18 11.30 -19.11
N LEU A 274 -0.04 10.81 -19.34
CA LEU A 274 -0.54 9.58 -18.74
C LEU A 274 -0.78 8.54 -19.83
N ARG A 275 -0.12 7.40 -19.72
CA ARG A 275 -0.24 6.27 -20.65
C ARG A 275 -0.82 5.04 -19.95
N HIS A 276 -1.78 4.41 -20.61
CA HIS A 276 -2.36 3.14 -20.20
C HIS A 276 -1.65 1.97 -20.88
N GLY A 277 -1.21 1.00 -20.11
CA GLY A 277 -0.65 -0.27 -20.61
C GLY A 277 0.39 -0.88 -19.68
N PRO A 278 0.85 -2.10 -19.99
CA PRO A 278 1.97 -2.71 -19.28
C PRO A 278 3.22 -1.84 -19.38
N VAL A 279 3.90 -1.67 -18.25
CA VAL A 279 5.03 -0.74 -18.12
C VAL A 279 6.12 -1.01 -19.16
N GLU A 280 6.51 -2.27 -19.33
CA GLU A 280 7.55 -2.68 -20.29
C GLU A 280 7.19 -2.35 -21.74
N GLN A 281 5.91 -2.45 -22.09
CA GLN A 281 5.43 -2.15 -23.44
C GLN A 281 5.37 -0.64 -23.70
N VAL A 282 4.88 0.13 -22.69
CA VAL A 282 4.85 1.59 -22.80
C VAL A 282 6.25 2.15 -22.89
N LEU A 283 7.18 1.68 -22.05
CA LEU A 283 8.57 2.08 -22.13
C LEU A 283 9.21 1.70 -23.47
N ALA A 284 8.96 0.52 -24.03
CA ALA A 284 9.49 0.14 -25.35
C ALA A 284 9.04 1.09 -26.47
N GLN A 285 7.84 1.66 -26.38
CA GLN A 285 7.30 2.59 -27.37
C GLN A 285 7.77 4.05 -27.17
N ASP A 286 8.04 4.44 -25.93
CA ASP A 286 8.38 5.81 -25.57
C ASP A 286 9.73 6.24 -26.17
N GLY A 287 10.76 5.39 -26.08
CA GLY A 287 12.08 5.65 -26.70
C GLY A 287 12.91 6.76 -26.05
N SER A 288 12.33 7.60 -25.19
CA SER A 288 13.01 8.74 -24.56
C SER A 288 13.76 8.36 -23.31
N GLY A 289 14.83 9.07 -22.95
CA GLY A 289 15.53 8.93 -21.67
C GLY A 289 14.69 9.38 -20.48
N ALA A 290 15.19 9.18 -19.28
CA ALA A 290 14.61 9.71 -18.04
C ALA A 290 15.72 10.13 -17.08
N ASP A 291 15.52 11.21 -16.32
CA ASP A 291 16.45 11.62 -15.29
C ASP A 291 16.26 10.83 -14.00
N VAL A 292 14.99 10.60 -13.64
CA VAL A 292 14.58 9.85 -12.44
C VAL A 292 13.42 8.95 -12.79
N VAL A 293 13.41 7.73 -12.20
CA VAL A 293 12.28 6.79 -12.29
C VAL A 293 11.78 6.48 -10.89
N VAL A 294 10.48 6.65 -10.68
CA VAL A 294 9.74 6.17 -9.51
C VAL A 294 8.92 4.95 -9.93
N LEU A 295 8.93 3.88 -9.16
CA LEU A 295 8.10 2.70 -9.41
C LEU A 295 7.51 2.13 -8.12
N ASP A 296 6.22 1.76 -8.19
CA ASP A 296 5.44 1.14 -7.10
C ASP A 296 4.75 -0.12 -7.63
N PRO A 297 5.51 -1.18 -7.94
CA PRO A 297 4.98 -2.37 -8.57
C PRO A 297 4.15 -3.21 -7.58
N PRO A 298 3.31 -4.14 -8.09
CA PRO A 298 2.58 -5.09 -7.27
C PRO A 298 3.52 -6.01 -6.49
N ARG A 299 2.97 -6.81 -5.55
CA ARG A 299 3.72 -7.75 -4.67
C ARG A 299 4.72 -8.66 -5.38
N VAL A 300 4.50 -8.97 -6.64
CA VAL A 300 5.45 -9.77 -7.43
C VAL A 300 6.71 -8.99 -7.83
N GLY A 301 6.77 -7.69 -7.56
CA GLY A 301 7.82 -6.78 -7.98
C GLY A 301 7.72 -6.37 -9.45
N ALA A 302 8.67 -5.54 -9.90
CA ALA A 302 8.77 -5.09 -11.28
C ALA A 302 9.23 -6.22 -12.22
N GLY A 303 10.16 -7.04 -11.74
CA GLY A 303 10.74 -8.14 -12.49
C GLY A 303 11.76 -7.70 -13.55
N ARG A 304 12.49 -8.67 -14.11
CA ARG A 304 13.64 -8.43 -14.98
C ARG A 304 13.31 -7.57 -16.20
N ALA A 305 12.21 -7.85 -16.89
CA ALA A 305 11.86 -7.12 -18.12
C ALA A 305 11.61 -5.62 -17.88
N VAL A 306 10.94 -5.27 -16.78
CA VAL A 306 10.73 -3.86 -16.41
C VAL A 306 12.03 -3.21 -15.94
N VAL A 307 12.84 -3.92 -15.14
CA VAL A 307 14.15 -3.42 -14.69
C VAL A 307 15.06 -3.12 -15.89
N GLU A 308 15.14 -4.02 -16.88
CA GLU A 308 15.90 -3.80 -18.11
C GLU A 308 15.38 -2.59 -18.91
N ALA A 309 14.04 -2.45 -19.01
CA ALA A 309 13.43 -1.30 -19.68
C ALA A 309 13.72 0.03 -18.95
N VAL A 310 13.73 0.02 -17.62
CA VAL A 310 14.10 1.18 -16.79
C VAL A 310 15.57 1.50 -16.94
N ALA A 311 16.46 0.53 -16.80
CA ALA A 311 17.91 0.72 -16.95
C ALA A 311 18.29 1.25 -18.35
N GLY A 312 17.57 0.80 -19.38
CA GLY A 312 17.74 1.29 -20.76
C GLY A 312 17.35 2.76 -20.96
N ARG A 313 16.70 3.42 -19.99
CA ARG A 313 16.43 4.88 -19.96
C ARG A 313 17.59 5.68 -19.36
N GLU A 314 18.57 4.98 -18.79
CA GLU A 314 19.75 5.54 -18.14
C GLU A 314 19.45 6.61 -17.07
N PRO A 315 18.42 6.41 -16.19
CA PRO A 315 18.15 7.37 -15.14
C PRO A 315 19.36 7.48 -14.20
N SER A 316 19.62 8.68 -13.71
CA SER A 316 20.62 8.86 -12.65
C SER A 316 20.17 8.26 -11.33
N ARG A 317 18.85 8.09 -11.17
CA ARG A 317 18.24 7.64 -9.91
C ARG A 317 16.96 6.84 -10.15
N VAL A 318 16.80 5.78 -9.38
CA VAL A 318 15.59 4.96 -9.32
C VAL A 318 15.07 4.97 -7.88
N VAL A 319 13.82 5.37 -7.69
CA VAL A 319 13.10 5.30 -6.40
C VAL A 319 12.09 4.18 -6.48
N TYR A 320 12.29 3.14 -5.69
CA TYR A 320 11.50 1.91 -5.72
C TYR A 320 10.66 1.78 -4.44
N VAL A 321 9.35 1.86 -4.56
CA VAL A 321 8.39 1.56 -3.48
C VAL A 321 8.06 0.08 -3.54
N ALA A 322 8.09 -0.62 -2.41
CA ALA A 322 7.92 -2.08 -2.37
C ALA A 322 7.17 -2.55 -1.14
N CYS A 323 6.15 -3.35 -1.35
CA CYS A 323 5.38 -4.02 -0.29
C CYS A 323 5.81 -5.47 -0.01
N ASP A 324 6.82 -5.99 -0.74
CA ASP A 324 7.37 -7.32 -0.55
C ASP A 324 8.91 -7.30 -0.50
N PRO A 325 9.53 -7.63 0.63
CA PRO A 325 10.98 -7.57 0.79
C PRO A 325 11.77 -8.49 -0.15
N ALA A 326 11.22 -9.65 -0.49
CA ALA A 326 11.90 -10.61 -1.38
C ALA A 326 11.87 -10.13 -2.84
N ALA A 327 10.74 -9.57 -3.27
CA ALA A 327 10.60 -8.96 -4.58
C ALA A 327 11.53 -7.74 -4.71
N LEU A 328 11.56 -6.86 -3.70
CA LEU A 328 12.50 -5.73 -3.66
C LEU A 328 13.94 -6.19 -3.80
N ALA A 329 14.38 -7.12 -2.94
CA ALA A 329 15.77 -7.59 -2.94
C ALA A 329 16.15 -8.22 -4.29
N ARG A 330 15.27 -9.00 -4.92
CA ARG A 330 15.49 -9.55 -6.25
C ARG A 330 15.65 -8.45 -7.31
N ASP A 331 14.77 -7.45 -7.30
CA ASP A 331 14.78 -6.39 -8.31
C ASP A 331 15.96 -5.42 -8.07
N VAL A 332 16.39 -5.20 -6.82
CA VAL A 332 17.66 -4.51 -6.48
C VAL A 332 18.85 -5.27 -7.08
N SER A 333 18.86 -6.60 -6.99
CA SER A 333 19.91 -7.42 -7.65
C SER A 333 19.92 -7.22 -9.17
N TYR A 334 18.77 -7.16 -9.81
CA TYR A 334 18.69 -6.90 -11.25
C TYR A 334 19.17 -5.50 -11.61
N LEU A 335 18.82 -4.47 -10.82
CA LEU A 335 19.31 -3.10 -11.02
C LEU A 335 20.82 -3.02 -10.83
N ALA A 336 21.40 -3.79 -9.89
CA ALA A 336 22.85 -3.84 -9.69
C ALA A 336 23.60 -4.39 -10.90
N GLU A 337 23.02 -5.33 -11.67
CA GLU A 337 23.58 -5.83 -12.93
C GLU A 337 23.74 -4.69 -13.97
N HIS A 338 22.97 -3.61 -13.83
CA HIS A 338 23.01 -2.42 -14.69
C HIS A 338 23.78 -1.24 -14.07
N GLY A 339 24.49 -1.46 -12.95
CA GLY A 339 25.36 -0.47 -12.31
C GLY A 339 24.65 0.43 -11.29
N TYR A 340 23.40 0.11 -10.87
CA TYR A 340 22.70 0.85 -9.83
C TYR A 340 23.00 0.24 -8.45
N GLY A 341 23.54 1.04 -7.53
CA GLY A 341 23.75 0.67 -6.14
C GLY A 341 22.61 1.18 -5.25
N LEU A 342 22.20 0.39 -4.25
CA LEU A 342 21.26 0.84 -3.23
C LEU A 342 21.98 1.84 -2.31
N THR A 343 21.54 3.10 -2.31
CA THR A 343 22.18 4.20 -1.58
C THR A 343 21.39 4.65 -0.36
N SER A 344 20.07 4.44 -0.35
CA SER A 344 19.21 4.78 0.79
C SER A 344 18.00 3.86 0.80
N LEU A 345 17.51 3.58 2.01
CA LEU A 345 16.31 2.77 2.23
C LEU A 345 15.56 3.28 3.45
N ARG A 346 14.27 3.53 3.30
CA ARG A 346 13.33 3.75 4.39
C ARG A 346 12.33 2.61 4.42
N ALA A 347 11.96 2.15 5.60
CA ALA A 347 10.98 1.08 5.78
C ALA A 347 9.88 1.54 6.73
N PHE A 348 8.64 1.15 6.46
CA PHE A 348 7.45 1.62 7.17
C PHE A 348 6.57 0.46 7.61
N ASP A 349 6.05 0.55 8.83
CA ASP A 349 5.00 -0.34 9.33
C ASP A 349 3.62 0.18 8.95
N LEU A 350 3.25 0.07 7.65
CA LEU A 350 1.92 0.49 7.17
C LEU A 350 0.81 -0.49 7.53
N PHE A 351 1.17 -1.65 8.04
CA PHE A 351 0.24 -2.73 8.37
C PHE A 351 0.57 -3.32 9.74
N PRO A 352 0.45 -2.53 10.83
CA PRO A 352 0.58 -3.08 12.18
C PRO A 352 -0.27 -4.33 12.38
N MET A 353 0.15 -5.22 13.26
CA MET A 353 -0.45 -6.54 13.54
C MET A 353 -0.27 -7.57 12.43
N THR A 354 0.36 -7.23 11.30
CA THR A 354 0.62 -8.16 10.19
C THR A 354 2.11 -8.28 9.89
N HIS A 355 2.47 -9.28 9.09
CA HIS A 355 3.84 -9.49 8.60
C HIS A 355 4.24 -8.57 7.44
N HIS A 356 3.31 -7.76 6.92
CA HIS A 356 3.59 -6.85 5.81
C HIS A 356 4.41 -5.65 6.26
N LEU A 357 5.30 -5.22 5.38
CA LEU A 357 6.03 -3.97 5.52
C LEU A 357 6.02 -3.24 4.17
N GLU A 358 6.30 -1.95 4.19
CA GLU A 358 6.52 -1.14 2.99
C GLU A 358 7.92 -0.55 3.04
N ALA A 359 8.58 -0.45 1.91
CA ALA A 359 9.92 0.12 1.81
C ALA A 359 10.02 1.08 0.63
N VAL A 360 10.79 2.16 0.79
CA VAL A 360 11.17 3.08 -0.28
C VAL A 360 12.69 3.04 -0.41
N ALA A 361 13.16 2.44 -1.50
CA ALA A 361 14.56 2.25 -1.81
C ALA A 361 15.02 3.27 -2.86
N VAL A 362 16.17 3.88 -2.65
CA VAL A 362 16.81 4.78 -3.62
C VAL A 362 18.06 4.11 -4.16
N LEU A 363 18.10 3.96 -5.48
CA LEU A 363 19.26 3.40 -6.17
C LEU A 363 19.84 4.46 -7.11
N THR A 364 21.16 4.56 -7.14
CA THR A 364 21.89 5.50 -7.99
C THR A 364 22.97 4.79 -8.78
N ARG A 365 23.30 5.36 -9.92
CA ARG A 365 24.36 4.86 -10.81
C ARG A 365 25.60 5.71 -10.70
#